data_fec817f700d38d96f6d364df1aeaa6d6
#
_entry.id   fec817f700d38d96f6d364df1aeaa6d6
#
_cell.length_a   1.000
_cell.length_b   1.000
_cell.length_c   1.000
_cell.angle_alpha   90.00
_cell.angle_beta   90.00
_cell.angle_gamma   90.00
#
_symmetry.space_group_name_H-M   'P 1'
#
loop_
_entity.id
_entity.type
_entity.pdbx_description
1 polymer ?
#
loop_
_entity_poly.entity_id
_entity_poly.type
_entity_poly.pdbx_seq_one_letter_code
_entity_poly.pdbx_strand_id
1 'polypeptide(L)'
;GKEHVIDAYCGIGTIGMIASDHVASVVGVELNRDAVRDAIGNAKANGIKNVRFVCDDAGKFMVKLAAAAQKDADIKVPDVVLMDPPRSGSDEAFLKSLVKMGPETVVYVSCNPVTLERDVKWLEKNGYKAKGVWPVDMFPFTVHVESICLLSRK
;
A
#
# COMPACT_ATOMS: atom_id res chain seq x y z
N GLY A 1 9.93 -9.27 10.75
CA GLY A 1 10.68 -8.24 11.29
C GLY A 1 11.81 -7.60 10.51
N LYS A 2 12.13 -8.02 9.25
CA LYS A 2 13.19 -7.39 8.44
C LYS A 2 12.65 -6.67 7.21
N GLU A 3 11.36 -6.76 6.98
CA GLU A 3 10.67 -6.30 5.80
C GLU A 3 10.66 -4.76 5.71
N HIS A 4 10.80 -4.25 4.48
CA HIS A 4 10.57 -2.86 4.14
C HIS A 4 9.18 -2.73 3.50
N VAL A 5 8.34 -1.89 4.07
CA VAL A 5 6.94 -1.75 3.70
C VAL A 5 6.67 -0.41 3.04
N ILE A 6 5.88 -0.40 1.99
CA ILE A 6 5.22 0.82 1.49
C ILE A 6 3.74 0.74 1.89
N ASP A 7 3.25 1.78 2.55
CA ASP A 7 1.84 2.03 2.83
C ASP A 7 1.35 3.11 1.84
N ALA A 8 0.79 2.65 0.72
CA ALA A 8 0.33 3.51 -0.35
C ALA A 8 -1.11 3.97 -0.08
N TYR A 9 -1.37 5.25 -0.32
CA TYR A 9 -2.62 5.94 0.04
C TYR A 9 -2.83 5.96 1.56
N CYS A 10 -1.77 6.23 2.33
CA CYS A 10 -1.73 5.96 3.77
C CYS A 10 -2.61 6.88 4.64
N GLY A 11 -3.19 7.94 4.08
CA GLY A 11 -3.98 8.90 4.86
C GLY A 11 -3.19 9.46 6.05
N ILE A 12 -3.76 9.34 7.24
CA ILE A 12 -3.11 9.76 8.51
C ILE A 12 -2.14 8.70 9.07
N GLY A 13 -1.81 7.67 8.28
CA GLY A 13 -0.76 6.69 8.56
C GLY A 13 -1.16 5.51 9.44
N THR A 14 -2.44 5.26 9.66
CA THR A 14 -2.91 4.27 10.65
C THR A 14 -2.42 2.87 10.37
N ILE A 15 -2.59 2.37 9.12
CA ILE A 15 -2.23 0.99 8.75
C ILE A 15 -0.72 0.79 8.86
N GLY A 16 0.07 1.70 8.27
CA GLY A 16 1.52 1.62 8.33
C GLY A 16 2.10 1.74 9.73
N MET A 17 1.50 2.58 10.59
CA MET A 17 1.94 2.69 11.99
C MET A 17 1.67 1.41 12.78
N ILE A 18 0.51 0.76 12.60
CA ILE A 18 0.22 -0.52 13.24
C ILE A 18 1.18 -1.60 12.74
N ALA A 19 1.48 -1.63 11.44
CA ALA A 19 2.42 -2.57 10.86
C ALA A 19 3.86 -2.37 11.37
N SER A 20 4.22 -1.15 11.78
CA SER A 20 5.60 -0.77 12.14
C SER A 20 6.21 -1.58 13.28
N ASP A 21 5.39 -2.11 14.19
CA ASP A 21 5.85 -2.95 15.31
C ASP A 21 6.41 -4.31 14.83
N HIS A 22 6.11 -4.71 13.61
CA HIS A 22 6.44 -6.03 13.07
C HIS A 22 7.45 -6.01 11.92
N VAL A 23 7.88 -4.82 11.45
CA VAL A 23 8.71 -4.66 10.26
C VAL A 23 9.91 -3.76 10.51
N ALA A 24 10.90 -3.81 9.62
CA ALA A 24 12.10 -2.98 9.74
C ALA A 24 11.80 -1.49 9.49
N SER A 25 10.99 -1.18 8.49
CA SER A 25 10.61 0.19 8.19
C SER A 25 9.34 0.29 7.36
N VAL A 26 8.63 1.41 7.49
CA VAL A 26 7.47 1.75 6.67
C VAL A 26 7.68 3.11 6.00
N VAL A 27 7.29 3.21 4.73
CA VAL A 27 7.16 4.47 3.99
C VAL A 27 5.70 4.68 3.65
N GLY A 28 5.03 5.61 4.33
CA GLY A 28 3.68 6.03 3.99
C GLY A 28 3.69 7.07 2.87
N VAL A 29 2.84 6.89 1.86
CA VAL A 29 2.70 7.81 0.73
C VAL A 29 1.27 8.30 0.66
N GLU A 30 1.10 9.63 0.69
CA GLU A 30 -0.21 10.27 0.69
C GLU A 30 -0.16 11.59 -0.10
N LEU A 31 -1.19 11.84 -0.88
CA LEU A 31 -1.29 13.05 -1.70
C LEU A 31 -1.69 14.28 -0.88
N ASN A 32 -2.54 14.10 0.13
CA ASN A 32 -3.06 15.17 0.97
C ASN A 32 -2.00 15.63 1.99
N ARG A 33 -1.52 16.86 1.82
CA ARG A 33 -0.49 17.45 2.69
C ARG A 33 -0.91 17.53 4.16
N ASP A 34 -2.19 17.80 4.45
CA ASP A 34 -2.68 17.88 5.81
C ASP A 34 -2.71 16.49 6.46
N ALA A 35 -3.14 15.46 5.74
CA ALA A 35 -3.09 14.09 6.20
C ALA A 35 -1.64 13.63 6.48
N VAL A 36 -0.68 13.99 5.63
CA VAL A 36 0.76 13.72 5.85
C VAL A 36 1.27 14.41 7.12
N ARG A 37 0.90 15.67 7.34
CA ARG A 37 1.26 16.41 8.57
C ARG A 37 0.71 15.70 9.80
N ASP A 38 -0.55 15.29 9.75
CA ASP A 38 -1.20 14.59 10.84
C ASP A 38 -0.60 13.20 11.08
N ALA A 39 -0.24 12.46 10.00
CA ALA A 39 0.47 11.19 10.09
C ALA A 39 1.83 11.33 10.81
N ILE A 40 2.61 12.36 10.47
CA ILE A 40 3.88 12.66 11.16
C ILE A 40 3.64 12.97 12.64
N GLY A 41 2.61 13.76 12.95
CA GLY A 41 2.18 14.07 14.33
C GLY A 41 1.79 12.82 15.10
N ASN A 42 0.99 11.95 14.48
CA ASN A 42 0.53 10.69 15.07
C ASN A 42 1.71 9.74 15.37
N ALA A 43 2.63 9.55 14.42
CA ALA A 43 3.82 8.73 14.63
C ALA A 43 4.68 9.25 15.79
N LYS A 44 4.89 10.58 15.86
CA LYS A 44 5.63 11.22 16.94
C LYS A 44 4.93 11.05 18.30
N ALA A 45 3.62 11.25 18.36
CA ALA A 45 2.83 11.11 19.59
C ALA A 45 2.86 9.66 20.14
N ASN A 46 2.94 8.67 19.24
CA ASN A 46 3.02 7.26 19.59
C ASN A 46 4.47 6.73 19.74
N GLY A 47 5.49 7.57 19.62
CA GLY A 47 6.89 7.17 19.76
C GLY A 47 7.43 6.28 18.65
N ILE A 48 6.74 6.19 17.51
CA ILE A 48 7.11 5.36 16.37
C ILE A 48 8.27 6.01 15.60
N LYS A 49 9.37 5.28 15.40
CA LYS A 49 10.61 5.83 14.83
C LYS A 49 10.99 5.25 13.47
N ASN A 50 10.42 4.12 13.09
CA ASN A 50 10.72 3.40 11.86
C ASN A 50 9.69 3.64 10.75
N VAL A 51 8.87 4.68 10.87
CA VAL A 51 7.92 5.13 9.85
C VAL A 51 8.30 6.51 9.36
N ARG A 52 8.28 6.73 8.05
CA ARG A 52 8.39 8.04 7.43
C ARG A 52 7.24 8.25 6.45
N PHE A 53 6.82 9.51 6.27
CA PHE A 53 5.74 9.87 5.38
C PHE A 53 6.22 10.77 4.25
N VAL A 54 5.68 10.57 3.05
CA VAL A 54 5.99 11.30 1.83
C VAL A 54 4.70 11.88 1.26
N CYS A 55 4.69 13.19 1.03
CA CYS A 55 3.58 13.86 0.36
C CYS A 55 3.81 13.78 -1.17
N ASP A 56 3.22 12.78 -1.81
CA ASP A 56 3.27 12.59 -3.26
C ASP A 56 2.04 11.77 -3.71
N ASP A 57 1.75 11.81 -4.99
CA ASP A 57 0.80 10.87 -5.60
C ASP A 57 1.38 9.45 -5.58
N ALA A 58 0.59 8.46 -5.12
CA ALA A 58 1.08 7.10 -4.94
C ALA A 58 1.57 6.47 -6.24
N GLY A 59 0.86 6.69 -7.36
CA GLY A 59 1.27 6.20 -8.69
C GLY A 59 2.60 6.81 -9.13
N LYS A 60 2.74 8.14 -9.00
CA LYS A 60 4.00 8.84 -9.36
C LYS A 60 5.15 8.42 -8.46
N PHE A 61 4.91 8.26 -7.17
CA PHE A 61 5.93 7.79 -6.22
C PHE A 61 6.44 6.40 -6.62
N MET A 62 5.54 5.46 -6.89
CA MET A 62 5.89 4.10 -7.28
C MET A 62 6.66 4.06 -8.61
N VAL A 63 6.28 4.89 -9.59
CA VAL A 63 7.01 5.01 -10.87
C VAL A 63 8.43 5.52 -10.63
N LYS A 64 8.60 6.59 -9.83
CA LYS A 64 9.91 7.14 -9.48
C LYS A 64 10.79 6.12 -8.77
N LEU A 65 10.24 5.43 -7.78
CA LEU A 65 10.97 4.41 -7.01
C LEU A 65 11.41 3.25 -7.90
N ALA A 66 10.50 2.71 -8.73
CA ALA A 66 10.82 1.63 -9.66
C ALA A 66 11.91 2.03 -10.69
N ALA A 67 11.89 3.28 -11.15
CA ALA A 67 12.92 3.81 -12.05
C ALA A 67 14.27 4.03 -11.35
N ALA A 68 14.24 4.49 -10.09
CA ALA A 68 15.44 4.69 -9.29
C ALA A 68 16.14 3.37 -8.94
N ALA A 69 15.37 2.37 -8.50
CA ALA A 69 15.88 1.03 -8.17
C ALA A 69 16.51 0.30 -9.38
N GLN A 70 16.13 0.64 -10.61
CA GLN A 70 16.80 0.09 -11.81
C GLN A 70 18.16 0.69 -12.07
N LYS A 71 18.39 1.93 -11.59
CA LYS A 71 19.67 2.65 -11.81
C LYS A 71 20.65 2.45 -10.68
N ASP A 72 20.15 2.15 -9.50
CA ASP A 72 20.93 2.05 -8.28
C ASP A 72 20.44 0.85 -7.45
N ALA A 73 21.29 -0.16 -7.34
CA ALA A 73 21.00 -1.40 -6.60
C ALA A 73 20.93 -1.20 -5.07
N ASP A 74 21.46 -0.07 -4.56
CA ASP A 74 21.39 0.24 -3.14
C ASP A 74 20.02 0.80 -2.72
N ILE A 75 19.18 1.16 -3.70
CA ILE A 75 17.82 1.58 -3.43
C ILE A 75 16.95 0.37 -3.07
N LYS A 76 16.50 0.35 -1.83
CA LYS A 76 15.64 -0.72 -1.33
C LYS A 76 14.26 -0.66 -1.98
N VAL A 77 13.89 -1.75 -2.63
CA VAL A 77 12.52 -2.00 -3.06
C VAL A 77 11.70 -2.56 -1.88
N PRO A 78 10.38 -2.38 -1.85
CA PRO A 78 9.56 -2.93 -0.78
C PRO A 78 9.47 -4.46 -0.85
N ASP A 79 9.49 -5.10 0.30
CA ASP A 79 9.14 -6.52 0.46
C ASP A 79 7.62 -6.69 0.51
N VAL A 80 6.93 -5.71 1.10
CA VAL A 80 5.48 -5.67 1.27
C VAL A 80 4.93 -4.32 0.80
N VAL A 81 3.81 -4.35 0.08
CA VAL A 81 3.02 -3.17 -0.23
C VAL A 81 1.63 -3.30 0.40
N LEU A 82 1.30 -2.37 1.29
CA LEU A 82 -0.05 -2.12 1.76
C LEU A 82 -0.66 -1.06 0.84
N MET A 83 -1.89 -1.23 0.40
CA MET A 83 -2.56 -0.25 -0.46
C MET A 83 -4.04 -0.16 -0.12
N ASP A 84 -4.53 1.06 0.02
CA ASP A 84 -5.93 1.40 0.26
C ASP A 84 -6.35 2.52 -0.71
N PRO A 85 -6.48 2.22 -2.01
CA PRO A 85 -6.77 3.23 -3.02
C PRO A 85 -8.21 3.74 -2.92
N PRO A 86 -8.52 4.87 -3.58
CA PRO A 86 -9.88 5.39 -3.65
C PRO A 86 -10.83 4.41 -4.35
N ARG A 87 -12.14 4.68 -4.32
CA ARG A 87 -13.19 3.84 -4.90
C ARG A 87 -13.00 3.47 -6.37
N SER A 88 -12.26 4.25 -7.12
CA SER A 88 -11.89 3.96 -8.51
C SER A 88 -10.89 2.81 -8.67
N GLY A 89 -10.34 2.33 -7.58
CA GLY A 89 -9.23 1.38 -7.55
C GLY A 89 -7.89 2.06 -7.82
N SER A 90 -6.86 1.26 -8.02
CA SER A 90 -5.51 1.74 -8.32
C SER A 90 -5.36 2.06 -9.81
N ASP A 91 -4.48 3.00 -10.13
CA ASP A 91 -4.16 3.32 -11.51
C ASP A 91 -3.17 2.31 -12.13
N GLU A 92 -3.17 2.27 -13.46
CA GLU A 92 -2.34 1.32 -14.22
C GLU A 92 -0.83 1.55 -14.00
N ALA A 93 -0.41 2.80 -13.82
CA ALA A 93 1.00 3.15 -13.62
C ALA A 93 1.49 2.64 -12.27
N PHE A 94 0.67 2.75 -11.22
CA PHE A 94 0.93 2.16 -9.91
C PHE A 94 1.06 0.64 -10.02
N LEU A 95 0.06 -0.04 -10.59
CA LEU A 95 0.06 -1.51 -10.70
C LEU A 95 1.25 -2.04 -11.50
N LYS A 96 1.59 -1.40 -12.63
CA LYS A 96 2.78 -1.75 -13.43
C LYS A 96 4.08 -1.58 -12.64
N SER A 97 4.20 -0.49 -11.87
CA SER A 97 5.39 -0.23 -11.05
C SER A 97 5.51 -1.21 -9.89
N LEU A 98 4.39 -1.57 -9.26
CA LEU A 98 4.32 -2.61 -8.23
C LEU A 98 4.84 -3.95 -8.77
N VAL A 99 4.30 -4.41 -9.91
CA VAL A 99 4.76 -5.67 -10.55
C VAL A 99 6.24 -5.61 -10.90
N LYS A 100 6.72 -4.46 -11.39
CA LYS A 100 8.13 -4.27 -11.77
C LYS A 100 9.08 -4.34 -10.57
N MET A 101 8.70 -3.77 -9.43
CA MET A 101 9.46 -3.87 -8.18
C MET A 101 9.35 -5.26 -7.56
N GLY A 102 8.22 -5.90 -7.72
CA GLY A 102 7.97 -7.29 -7.36
C GLY A 102 8.00 -7.58 -5.87
N PRO A 103 7.28 -6.82 -5.01
CA PRO A 103 7.17 -7.18 -3.61
C PRO A 103 6.64 -8.61 -3.44
N GLU A 104 7.12 -9.32 -2.42
CA GLU A 104 6.69 -10.69 -2.15
C GLU A 104 5.21 -10.75 -1.75
N THR A 105 4.75 -9.71 -1.04
CA THR A 105 3.40 -9.64 -0.50
C THR A 105 2.74 -8.30 -0.83
N VAL A 106 1.47 -8.36 -1.22
CA VAL A 106 0.60 -7.19 -1.37
C VAL A 106 -0.65 -7.40 -0.52
N VAL A 107 -0.97 -6.42 0.30
CA VAL A 107 -2.23 -6.34 1.05
C VAL A 107 -3.05 -5.22 0.44
N TYR A 108 -4.14 -5.58 -0.21
CA TYR A 108 -5.04 -4.64 -0.86
C TYR A 108 -6.32 -4.48 -0.02
N VAL A 109 -6.51 -3.33 0.59
CA VAL A 109 -7.75 -2.92 1.25
C VAL A 109 -8.60 -2.16 0.24
N SER A 110 -9.90 -2.39 0.21
CA SER A 110 -10.79 -1.74 -0.76
C SER A 110 -12.20 -1.58 -0.23
N CYS A 111 -12.77 -0.39 -0.38
CA CYS A 111 -14.18 -0.12 -0.15
C CYS A 111 -15.08 -0.40 -1.37
N ASN A 112 -14.52 -0.93 -2.48
CA ASN A 112 -15.27 -1.23 -3.70
C ASN A 112 -14.85 -2.60 -4.27
N PRO A 113 -15.68 -3.65 -4.06
CA PRO A 113 -15.36 -5.00 -4.54
C PRO A 113 -15.18 -5.11 -6.07
N VAL A 114 -15.86 -4.26 -6.85
CA VAL A 114 -15.81 -4.30 -8.32
C VAL A 114 -14.43 -3.86 -8.83
N THR A 115 -13.91 -2.76 -8.29
CA THR A 115 -12.56 -2.28 -8.66
C THR A 115 -11.47 -3.17 -8.07
N LEU A 116 -11.69 -3.74 -6.88
CA LEU A 116 -10.80 -4.74 -6.30
C LEU A 116 -10.67 -5.96 -7.21
N GLU A 117 -11.80 -6.51 -7.69
CA GLU A 117 -11.79 -7.65 -8.61
C GLU A 117 -11.01 -7.35 -9.90
N ARG A 118 -11.22 -6.18 -10.50
CA ARG A 118 -10.50 -5.73 -11.69
C ARG A 118 -8.98 -5.74 -11.46
N ASP A 119 -8.54 -5.11 -10.38
CA ASP A 119 -7.12 -4.91 -10.09
C ASP A 119 -6.46 -6.23 -9.67
N VAL A 120 -7.13 -7.06 -8.87
CA VAL A 120 -6.66 -8.39 -8.47
C VAL A 120 -6.49 -9.29 -9.70
N LYS A 121 -7.48 -9.34 -10.61
CA LYS A 121 -7.37 -10.10 -11.87
C LYS A 121 -6.20 -9.64 -12.72
N TRP A 122 -5.92 -8.34 -12.74
CA TRP A 122 -4.78 -7.80 -13.45
C TRP A 122 -3.45 -8.23 -12.79
N LEU A 123 -3.35 -8.14 -11.47
CA LEU A 123 -2.17 -8.59 -10.71
C LEU A 123 -1.94 -10.10 -10.88
N GLU A 124 -2.99 -10.92 -10.88
CA GLU A 124 -2.87 -12.38 -11.09
C GLU A 124 -2.31 -12.75 -12.47
N LYS A 125 -2.67 -11.98 -13.51
CA LYS A 125 -2.11 -12.12 -14.86
C LYS A 125 -0.64 -11.66 -14.93
N ASN A 126 -0.20 -10.85 -13.97
CA ASN A 126 1.14 -10.25 -13.93
C ASN A 126 2.02 -10.78 -12.79
N GLY A 127 1.84 -12.06 -12.41
CA GLY A 127 2.79 -12.75 -11.53
C GLY A 127 2.42 -12.82 -10.06
N TYR A 128 1.21 -12.40 -9.67
CA TYR A 128 0.70 -12.57 -8.31
C TYR A 128 -0.35 -13.68 -8.24
N LYS A 129 -0.67 -14.09 -7.00
CA LYS A 129 -1.75 -15.03 -6.70
C LYS A 129 -2.50 -14.52 -5.47
N ALA A 130 -3.82 -14.36 -5.58
CA ALA A 130 -4.66 -14.12 -4.44
C ALA A 130 -4.66 -15.35 -3.52
N LYS A 131 -4.41 -15.11 -2.24
CA LYS A 131 -4.39 -16.15 -1.18
C LYS A 131 -5.69 -16.19 -0.41
N GLY A 132 -6.39 -15.07 -0.36
CA GLY A 132 -7.67 -14.95 0.29
C GLY A 132 -8.22 -13.54 0.16
N VAL A 133 -9.55 -13.44 0.32
CA VAL A 133 -10.28 -12.17 0.41
C VAL A 133 -11.16 -12.26 1.63
N TRP A 134 -11.08 -11.27 2.50
CA TRP A 134 -11.86 -11.16 3.74
C TRP A 134 -12.71 -9.90 3.67
N PRO A 135 -14.05 -10.05 3.59
CA PRO A 135 -14.95 -8.91 3.72
C PRO A 135 -15.06 -8.49 5.19
N VAL A 136 -15.16 -7.19 5.41
CA VAL A 136 -15.33 -6.58 6.73
C VAL A 136 -16.51 -5.60 6.67
N ASP A 137 -17.56 -5.85 7.45
CA ASP A 137 -18.71 -4.96 7.54
C ASP A 137 -18.41 -3.80 8.51
N MET A 138 -17.86 -2.73 7.98
CA MET A 138 -17.60 -1.50 8.74
C MET A 138 -18.76 -0.49 8.67
N PHE A 139 -19.72 -0.73 7.76
CA PHE A 139 -20.84 0.17 7.51
C PHE A 139 -22.16 -0.60 7.53
N PRO A 140 -22.55 -1.16 8.69
CA PRO A 140 -23.75 -1.99 8.80
C PRO A 140 -25.01 -1.24 8.33
N PHE A 141 -25.93 -1.96 7.72
CA PHE A 141 -27.16 -1.43 7.10
C PHE A 141 -26.94 -0.56 5.84
N THR A 142 -25.77 -0.59 5.26
CA THR A 142 -25.48 0.04 3.96
C THR A 142 -25.08 -1.01 2.91
N VAL A 143 -24.94 -0.58 1.65
CA VAL A 143 -24.42 -1.44 0.56
C VAL A 143 -22.89 -1.48 0.50
N HIS A 144 -22.22 -0.88 1.48
CA HIS A 144 -20.77 -0.77 1.49
C HIS A 144 -20.14 -1.88 2.33
N VAL A 145 -19.10 -2.49 1.79
CA VAL A 145 -18.28 -3.49 2.46
C VAL A 145 -16.82 -3.17 2.21
N GLU A 146 -16.01 -3.19 3.25
CA GLU A 146 -14.57 -3.21 3.10
C GLU A 146 -14.11 -4.64 2.79
N SER A 147 -13.08 -4.76 1.98
CA SER A 147 -12.53 -6.06 1.61
C SER A 147 -11.02 -6.01 1.71
N ILE A 148 -10.42 -7.00 2.35
CA ILE A 148 -8.97 -7.15 2.45
C ILE A 148 -8.57 -8.33 1.56
N CYS A 149 -7.73 -8.09 0.56
CA CYS A 149 -7.19 -9.13 -0.31
C CYS A 149 -5.70 -9.29 -0.06
N LEU A 150 -5.27 -10.49 0.27
CA LEU A 150 -3.86 -10.86 0.39
C LEU A 150 -3.39 -11.49 -0.92
N LEU A 151 -2.34 -10.92 -1.51
CA LEU A 151 -1.70 -11.49 -2.69
C LEU A 151 -0.23 -11.81 -2.37
N SER A 152 0.26 -12.89 -2.94
CA SER A 152 1.69 -13.23 -2.93
C SER A 152 2.21 -13.35 -4.35
N ARG A 153 3.49 -13.03 -4.53
CA ARG A 153 4.21 -13.28 -5.77
C ARG A 153 4.26 -14.80 -6.06
N LYS A 154 4.13 -15.17 -7.33
CA LYS A 154 4.24 -16.57 -7.79
C LYS A 154 5.69 -17.01 -7.88
#